data_675eec7cb93badaebaa0466abd9ab1a3
#
_entry.id   675eec7cb93badaebaa0466abd9ab1a3
#
_cell.length_a   1.000
_cell.length_b   1.000
_cell.length_c   1.000
_cell.angle_alpha   90.00
_cell.angle_beta   90.00
_cell.angle_gamma   90.00
#
_symmetry.space_group_name_H-M   'P 1'
#
loop_
_entity.id
_entity.type
_entity.pdbx_description
1 polymer ?
#
loop_
_entity_poly.entity_id
_entity_poly.type
_entity_poly.pdbx_seq_one_letter_code
_entity_poly.pdbx_strand_id
1 'polypeptide(L)'
;MSEELTRQLHELIMPSIARAGVDLVELTLKRRGRTQVVEVLVDKDAGGITIGECSAINREIFRQCDGTQLLGEDFQVEVSSPGLDRPLRSPKDFSRKTGRLIRVHLRTPVKERLEYSGTIEAVKDNRVVVDTPQGLMELAIDNIQKAVQEI
;
A
#
# COMPACT_ATOMS: atom_id res chain seq x y z
N MET A 1 -26.82 7.75 9.19
CA MET A 1 -26.66 6.32 9.38
C MET A 1 -25.20 5.90 9.26
N SER A 2 -24.67 5.87 8.06
CA SER A 2 -23.28 5.47 7.85
C SER A 2 -22.27 6.45 8.42
N GLU A 3 -22.58 7.75 8.46
CA GLU A 3 -21.68 8.77 8.99
C GLU A 3 -21.44 8.59 10.48
N GLU A 4 -22.48 8.32 11.24
CA GLU A 4 -22.36 8.10 12.69
C GLU A 4 -21.59 6.82 12.98
N LEU A 5 -21.90 5.76 12.25
CA LEU A 5 -21.20 4.49 12.40
C LEU A 5 -19.72 4.63 12.03
N THR A 6 -19.44 5.35 10.94
CA THR A 6 -18.06 5.60 10.52
C THR A 6 -17.31 6.43 11.57
N ARG A 7 -17.96 7.42 12.18
CA ARG A 7 -17.36 8.23 13.24
C ARG A 7 -17.01 7.37 14.46
N GLN A 8 -17.94 6.52 14.90
CA GLN A 8 -17.71 5.63 16.03
C GLN A 8 -16.58 4.65 15.73
N LEU A 9 -16.55 4.13 14.51
CA LEU A 9 -15.52 3.22 14.07
C LEU A 9 -14.15 3.91 14.04
N HIS A 10 -14.10 5.14 13.55
CA HIS A 10 -12.88 5.95 13.53
C HIS A 10 -12.33 6.11 14.96
N GLU A 11 -13.18 6.49 15.90
CA GLU A 11 -12.76 6.64 17.28
C GLU A 11 -12.26 5.31 17.89
N LEU A 12 -12.89 4.21 17.51
CA LEU A 12 -12.53 2.89 18.01
C LEU A 12 -11.13 2.46 17.55
N ILE A 13 -10.79 2.70 16.28
CA ILE A 13 -9.57 2.18 15.69
C ILE A 13 -8.36 3.12 15.85
N MET A 14 -8.57 4.41 16.09
CA MET A 14 -7.46 5.37 16.14
C MET A 14 -6.36 5.01 17.14
N PRO A 15 -6.66 4.51 18.36
CA PRO A 15 -5.57 4.09 19.25
C PRO A 15 -4.68 3.00 18.66
N SER A 16 -5.26 2.06 17.92
CA SER A 16 -4.48 1.00 17.27
C SER A 16 -3.62 1.56 16.14
N ILE A 17 -4.16 2.49 15.37
CA ILE A 17 -3.42 3.17 14.30
C ILE A 17 -2.22 3.90 14.90
N ALA A 18 -2.43 4.64 15.98
CA ALA A 18 -1.36 5.37 16.65
C ALA A 18 -0.28 4.43 17.20
N ARG A 19 -0.68 3.32 17.83
CA ARG A 19 0.27 2.35 18.37
C ARG A 19 1.09 1.68 17.28
N ALA A 20 0.52 1.51 16.10
CA ALA A 20 1.23 0.91 14.97
C ALA A 20 2.22 1.87 14.32
N GLY A 21 2.18 3.16 14.67
CA GLY A 21 3.09 4.15 14.11
C GLY A 21 2.79 4.50 12.66
N VAL A 22 1.54 4.37 12.26
CA VAL A 22 1.11 4.69 10.88
C VAL A 22 0.07 5.79 10.92
N ASP A 23 -0.17 6.39 9.76
CA ASP A 23 -1.20 7.41 9.58
C ASP A 23 -2.41 6.79 8.91
N LEU A 24 -3.58 7.19 9.36
CA LEU A 24 -4.83 6.79 8.70
C LEU A 24 -5.07 7.72 7.51
N VAL A 25 -5.05 7.16 6.31
CA VAL A 25 -5.29 7.91 5.08
C VAL A 25 -6.78 8.01 4.81
N GLU A 26 -7.50 6.89 4.93
CA GLU A 26 -8.93 6.86 4.67
C GLU A 26 -9.57 5.68 5.39
N LEU A 27 -10.77 5.91 5.88
CA LEU A 27 -11.61 4.88 6.49
C LEU A 27 -12.93 4.87 5.74
N THR A 28 -13.28 3.71 5.16
CA THR A 28 -14.50 3.56 4.40
C THR A 28 -15.28 2.36 4.92
N LEU A 29 -16.57 2.53 5.08
CA LEU A 29 -17.47 1.44 5.44
C LEU A 29 -18.40 1.22 4.25
N LYS A 30 -18.39 0.01 3.71
CA LYS A 30 -19.26 -0.34 2.58
C LYS A 30 -19.89 -1.71 2.80
N ARG A 31 -20.81 -2.07 1.94
CA ARG A 31 -21.47 -3.38 2.00
C ARG A 31 -21.11 -4.21 0.78
N ARG A 32 -20.89 -5.49 1.04
CA ARG A 32 -20.70 -6.49 0.00
C ARG A 32 -21.71 -7.61 0.30
N GLY A 33 -22.90 -7.48 -0.30
CA GLY A 33 -24.03 -8.34 0.08
C GLY A 33 -24.51 -8.00 1.48
N ARG A 34 -24.52 -8.99 2.36
CA ARG A 34 -24.89 -8.79 3.78
C ARG A 34 -23.70 -8.43 4.66
N THR A 35 -22.51 -8.57 4.12
CA THR A 35 -21.29 -8.33 4.89
C THR A 35 -20.92 -6.86 4.89
N GLN A 36 -20.67 -6.31 6.06
CA GLN A 36 -20.11 -4.98 6.17
C GLN A 36 -18.59 -5.07 6.02
N VAL A 37 -18.03 -4.23 5.16
CA VAL A 37 -16.60 -4.22 4.89
C VAL A 37 -16.01 -2.92 5.38
N VAL A 38 -15.06 -3.02 6.31
CA VAL A 38 -14.30 -1.88 6.81
C VAL A 38 -13.01 -1.81 6.03
N GLU A 39 -12.88 -0.78 5.19
CA GLU A 39 -11.65 -0.56 4.44
C GLU A 39 -10.83 0.51 5.13
N VAL A 40 -9.61 0.17 5.50
CA VAL A 40 -8.69 1.05 6.22
C VAL A 40 -7.44 1.23 5.37
N LEU A 41 -7.22 2.46 4.92
CA LEU A 41 -6.00 2.82 4.22
C LEU A 41 -5.04 3.48 5.20
N VAL A 42 -3.85 2.92 5.32
CA VAL A 42 -2.81 3.45 6.22
C VAL A 42 -1.51 3.64 5.45
N ASP A 43 -0.68 4.53 5.93
CA ASP A 43 0.63 4.75 5.33
C ASP A 43 1.60 5.23 6.39
N LYS A 44 2.89 5.24 6.07
CA LYS A 44 3.94 5.80 6.91
C LYS A 44 4.55 7.00 6.23
N ASP A 45 4.89 8.04 7.02
CA ASP A 45 5.53 9.24 6.49
C ASP A 45 6.80 8.92 5.72
N ALA A 46 7.59 7.99 6.24
CA ALA A 46 8.83 7.57 5.59
C ALA A 46 8.60 6.59 4.45
N GLY A 47 7.34 6.21 4.21
CA GLY A 47 7.01 5.16 3.26
C GLY A 47 7.43 3.79 3.77
N GLY A 48 7.23 2.76 2.96
CA GLY A 48 7.73 1.44 3.28
C GLY A 48 6.92 0.64 4.29
N ILE A 49 5.62 0.92 4.40
CA ILE A 49 4.75 0.02 5.16
C ILE A 49 4.76 -1.35 4.49
N THR A 50 4.82 -2.41 5.28
CA THR A 50 4.88 -3.77 4.76
C THR A 50 3.50 -4.45 4.84
N ILE A 51 3.35 -5.55 4.10
CA ILE A 51 2.15 -6.36 4.18
C ILE A 51 2.00 -6.97 5.57
N GLY A 52 3.11 -7.38 6.19
CA GLY A 52 3.08 -7.88 7.55
C GLY A 52 2.54 -6.86 8.54
N GLU A 53 2.94 -5.59 8.37
CA GLU A 53 2.41 -4.51 9.19
C GLU A 53 0.92 -4.29 8.95
N CYS A 54 0.48 -4.30 7.71
CA CYS A 54 -0.95 -4.20 7.39
C CYS A 54 -1.74 -5.36 7.96
N SER A 55 -1.20 -6.58 7.91
CA SER A 55 -1.85 -7.76 8.46
C SER A 55 -1.99 -7.67 9.99
N ALA A 56 -0.96 -7.17 10.66
CA ALA A 56 -0.99 -6.99 12.11
C ALA A 56 -2.05 -5.96 12.51
N ILE A 57 -2.12 -4.85 11.78
CA ILE A 57 -3.13 -3.81 12.01
C ILE A 57 -4.53 -4.38 11.76
N ASN A 58 -4.68 -5.17 10.72
CA ASN A 58 -5.96 -5.81 10.39
C ASN A 58 -6.46 -6.67 11.55
N ARG A 59 -5.59 -7.51 12.09
CA ARG A 59 -5.95 -8.39 13.22
C ARG A 59 -6.36 -7.59 14.45
N GLU A 60 -5.66 -6.51 14.72
CA GLU A 60 -5.96 -5.65 15.87
C GLU A 60 -7.30 -4.95 15.69
N ILE A 61 -7.56 -4.39 14.54
CA ILE A 61 -8.81 -3.70 14.24
C ILE A 61 -9.97 -4.69 14.26
N PHE A 62 -9.79 -5.87 13.67
CA PHE A 62 -10.81 -6.92 13.70
C PHE A 62 -11.20 -7.26 15.13
N ARG A 63 -10.20 -7.44 16.00
CA ARG A 63 -10.42 -7.79 17.39
C ARG A 63 -11.22 -6.71 18.13
N GLN A 64 -10.91 -5.44 17.85
CA GLN A 64 -11.63 -4.33 18.47
C GLN A 64 -13.08 -4.25 17.98
N CYS A 65 -13.31 -4.44 16.69
CA CYS A 65 -14.65 -4.43 16.13
C CYS A 65 -15.48 -5.58 16.66
N ASP A 66 -14.87 -6.76 16.76
CA ASP A 66 -15.54 -7.95 17.29
C ASP A 66 -15.96 -7.76 18.75
N GLY A 67 -15.13 -7.09 19.53
CA GLY A 67 -15.38 -6.87 20.95
C GLY A 67 -16.50 -5.90 21.24
N THR A 68 -16.86 -5.02 20.31
CA THR A 68 -17.86 -3.97 20.52
C THR A 68 -19.21 -4.27 19.91
N GLN A 69 -19.28 -5.22 19.00
CA GLN A 69 -20.48 -5.55 18.23
C GLN A 69 -21.06 -4.37 17.44
N LEU A 70 -20.23 -3.36 17.20
CA LEU A 70 -20.62 -2.17 16.47
C LEU A 70 -21.08 -2.49 15.04
N LEU A 71 -20.46 -3.49 14.43
CA LEU A 71 -20.73 -3.90 13.06
C LEU A 71 -21.61 -5.15 12.95
N GLY A 72 -22.06 -5.68 14.08
CA GLY A 72 -22.79 -6.96 14.09
C GLY A 72 -21.84 -8.13 13.92
N GLU A 73 -22.38 -9.26 13.49
CA GLU A 73 -21.60 -10.51 13.39
C GLU A 73 -20.97 -10.71 12.02
N ASP A 74 -21.53 -10.08 10.99
CA ASP A 74 -21.08 -10.31 9.60
C ASP A 74 -20.33 -9.09 9.09
N PHE A 75 -19.01 -9.08 9.34
CA PHE A 75 -18.15 -7.99 8.89
C PHE A 75 -16.77 -8.50 8.52
N GLN A 76 -16.09 -7.71 7.70
CA GLN A 76 -14.71 -7.95 7.30
C GLN A 76 -13.91 -6.67 7.49
N VAL A 77 -12.63 -6.82 7.76
CA VAL A 77 -11.69 -5.71 7.84
C VAL A 77 -10.62 -5.90 6.78
N GLU A 78 -10.42 -4.89 5.96
CA GLU A 78 -9.39 -4.88 4.93
C GLU A 78 -8.47 -3.70 5.17
N VAL A 79 -7.22 -3.97 5.49
CA VAL A 79 -6.21 -2.95 5.71
C VAL A 79 -5.21 -2.98 4.56
N SER A 80 -5.01 -1.85 3.94
CA SER A 80 -4.06 -1.73 2.84
C SER A 80 -3.35 -0.38 2.90
N SER A 81 -2.39 -0.20 2.03
CA SER A 81 -1.68 1.06 1.89
C SER A 81 -1.73 1.50 0.43
N PRO A 82 -1.92 2.81 0.18
CA PRO A 82 -1.88 3.30 -1.20
C PRO A 82 -0.59 2.94 -1.91
N GLY A 83 0.51 2.82 -1.15
CA GLY A 83 1.81 2.49 -1.71
C GLY A 83 1.96 1.03 -2.13
N LEU A 84 1.06 0.14 -1.72
CA LEU A 84 1.12 -1.28 -2.09
C LEU A 84 0.38 -1.57 -3.39
N ASP A 85 -0.74 -0.88 -3.63
CA ASP A 85 -1.58 -1.14 -4.80
C ASP A 85 -1.43 -0.10 -5.89
N ARG A 86 -0.80 1.01 -5.58
CA ARG A 86 -0.73 2.16 -6.45
C ARG A 86 0.47 2.08 -7.37
N PRO A 87 0.30 2.24 -8.69
CA PRO A 87 1.45 2.30 -9.60
C PRO A 87 2.38 3.44 -9.25
N LEU A 88 3.69 3.21 -9.38
CA LEU A 88 4.72 4.21 -9.18
C LEU A 88 4.85 5.01 -10.46
N ARG A 89 4.76 6.33 -10.38
CA ARG A 89 4.75 7.19 -11.58
C ARG A 89 5.80 8.29 -11.57
N SER A 90 6.03 8.91 -10.42
CA SER A 90 6.95 10.04 -10.33
C SER A 90 8.28 9.62 -9.73
N PRO A 91 9.35 10.41 -9.94
CA PRO A 91 10.62 10.14 -9.24
C PRO A 91 10.46 10.02 -7.74
N LYS A 92 9.58 10.82 -7.15
CA LYS A 92 9.32 10.80 -5.72
C LYS A 92 8.68 9.48 -5.30
N ASP A 93 7.75 8.93 -6.11
CA ASP A 93 7.14 7.63 -5.83
C ASP A 93 8.19 6.54 -5.76
N PHE A 94 9.11 6.51 -6.75
CA PHE A 94 10.18 5.54 -6.77
C PHE A 94 11.15 5.73 -5.62
N SER A 95 11.48 6.97 -5.29
CA SER A 95 12.40 7.28 -4.21
C SER A 95 11.88 6.76 -2.86
N ARG A 96 10.58 6.86 -2.64
CA ARG A 96 9.95 6.36 -1.42
C ARG A 96 10.02 4.84 -1.28
N LYS A 97 10.25 4.14 -2.38
CA LYS A 97 10.33 2.68 -2.41
C LYS A 97 11.74 2.17 -2.56
N THR A 98 12.74 3.00 -2.29
CA THR A 98 14.14 2.58 -2.31
C THR A 98 14.35 1.39 -1.37
N GLY A 99 15.03 0.37 -1.85
CA GLY A 99 15.22 -0.88 -1.13
C GLY A 99 14.10 -1.88 -1.27
N ARG A 100 13.04 -1.53 -1.99
CA ARG A 100 11.90 -2.43 -2.20
C ARG A 100 11.96 -3.08 -3.57
N LEU A 101 11.39 -4.28 -3.66
CA LEU A 101 11.28 -5.02 -4.91
C LEU A 101 10.12 -4.47 -5.71
N ILE A 102 10.39 -4.16 -6.99
CA ILE A 102 9.36 -3.67 -7.90
C ILE A 102 9.36 -4.46 -9.19
N ARG A 103 8.24 -4.42 -9.87
CA ARG A 103 8.10 -4.93 -11.23
C ARG A 103 7.81 -3.76 -12.16
N VAL A 104 8.58 -3.68 -13.25
CA VAL A 104 8.50 -2.57 -14.20
C VAL A 104 8.15 -3.12 -15.58
N HIS A 105 7.17 -2.48 -16.21
CA HIS A 105 6.81 -2.74 -17.61
C HIS A 105 7.20 -1.51 -18.42
N LEU A 106 8.02 -1.70 -19.45
CA LEU A 106 8.55 -0.60 -20.26
C LEU A 106 7.71 -0.38 -21.52
N ARG A 107 7.75 0.85 -22.02
CA ARG A 107 7.11 1.18 -23.30
C ARG A 107 7.96 0.72 -24.47
N THR A 108 9.26 0.90 -24.35
CA THR A 108 10.26 0.51 -25.35
C THR A 108 11.23 -0.47 -24.70
N PRO A 109 11.57 -1.58 -25.38
CA PRO A 109 12.48 -2.57 -24.78
C PRO A 109 13.83 -1.98 -24.44
N VAL A 110 14.40 -2.44 -23.33
CA VAL A 110 15.78 -2.18 -22.93
C VAL A 110 16.48 -3.52 -22.89
N LYS A 111 17.57 -3.66 -23.63
CA LYS A 111 18.30 -4.92 -23.78
C LYS A 111 17.36 -6.06 -24.18
N GLU A 112 16.45 -5.78 -25.11
CA GLU A 112 15.51 -6.74 -25.70
C GLU A 112 14.41 -7.23 -24.75
N ARG A 113 14.22 -6.57 -23.61
CA ARG A 113 13.17 -6.93 -22.64
C ARG A 113 12.27 -5.76 -22.34
N LEU A 114 10.99 -6.05 -22.17
CA LEU A 114 9.97 -5.06 -21.79
C LEU A 114 9.63 -5.12 -20.30
N GLU A 115 10.06 -6.16 -19.61
CA GLU A 115 9.71 -6.34 -18.19
C GLU A 115 10.94 -6.66 -17.38
N TYR A 116 11.05 -5.99 -16.22
CA TYR A 116 12.11 -6.22 -15.26
C TYR A 116 11.55 -6.27 -13.85
N SER A 117 12.13 -7.13 -13.02
CA SER A 117 11.88 -7.13 -11.58
C SER A 117 13.20 -6.90 -10.88
N GLY A 118 13.19 -6.06 -9.86
CA GLY A 118 14.40 -5.80 -9.10
C GLY A 118 14.15 -4.83 -7.97
N THR A 119 15.21 -4.58 -7.22
CA THR A 119 15.18 -3.71 -6.04
C THR A 119 15.63 -2.31 -6.44
N ILE A 120 14.90 -1.28 -6.00
CA ILE A 120 15.29 0.10 -6.26
C ILE A 120 16.54 0.43 -5.44
N GLU A 121 17.63 0.77 -6.14
CA GLU A 121 18.88 1.20 -5.51
C GLU A 121 18.90 2.70 -5.28
N ALA A 122 18.46 3.48 -6.27
CA ALA A 122 18.51 4.92 -6.22
C ALA A 122 17.58 5.52 -7.27
N VAL A 123 17.28 6.80 -7.09
CA VAL A 123 16.58 7.59 -8.09
C VAL A 123 17.42 8.82 -8.36
N LYS A 124 17.74 9.05 -9.65
CA LYS A 124 18.55 10.19 -10.08
C LYS A 124 17.80 10.93 -11.17
N ASP A 125 17.42 12.19 -10.89
CA ASP A 125 16.65 12.98 -11.83
C ASP A 125 15.40 12.22 -12.26
N ASN A 126 15.27 11.92 -13.55
CA ASN A 126 14.13 11.21 -14.09
C ASN A 126 14.46 9.74 -14.42
N ARG A 127 15.40 9.15 -13.67
CA ARG A 127 15.82 7.75 -13.87
C ARG A 127 15.81 7.01 -12.57
N VAL A 128 15.41 5.74 -12.62
CA VAL A 128 15.47 4.85 -11.49
C VAL A 128 16.56 3.79 -11.75
N VAL A 129 17.40 3.59 -10.74
CA VAL A 129 18.43 2.55 -10.78
C VAL A 129 17.88 1.33 -10.06
N VAL A 130 17.77 0.23 -10.79
CA VAL A 130 17.17 -1.00 -10.30
C VAL A 130 18.20 -2.12 -10.33
N ASP A 131 18.35 -2.83 -9.22
CA ASP A 131 19.20 -4.02 -9.15
C ASP A 131 18.39 -5.24 -9.56
N THR A 132 18.64 -5.72 -10.78
CA THR A 132 17.92 -6.86 -11.36
C THR A 132 18.80 -8.09 -11.40
N PRO A 133 18.23 -9.29 -11.66
CA PRO A 133 19.03 -10.48 -11.88
C PRO A 133 20.03 -10.33 -13.04
N GLN A 134 19.78 -9.40 -13.96
CA GLN A 134 20.69 -9.11 -15.07
C GLN A 134 21.70 -8.01 -14.73
N GLY A 135 21.73 -7.54 -13.48
CA GLY A 135 22.63 -6.49 -13.04
C GLY A 135 21.92 -5.17 -12.78
N LEU A 136 22.69 -4.16 -12.42
CA LEU A 136 22.15 -2.83 -12.20
C LEU A 136 21.73 -2.20 -13.54
N MET A 137 20.52 -1.63 -13.55
CA MET A 137 19.98 -1.00 -14.74
C MET A 137 19.45 0.38 -14.40
N GLU A 138 19.76 1.36 -15.27
CA GLU A 138 19.16 2.69 -15.21
C GLU A 138 18.00 2.72 -16.17
N LEU A 139 16.80 2.94 -15.66
CA LEU A 139 15.59 2.99 -16.46
C LEU A 139 15.02 4.40 -16.44
N ALA A 140 14.78 4.97 -17.63
CA ALA A 140 14.14 6.27 -17.71
C ALA A 140 12.68 6.14 -17.25
N ILE A 141 12.28 6.98 -16.32
CA ILE A 141 10.92 6.93 -15.78
C ILE A 141 9.90 7.18 -16.89
N ASP A 142 10.24 8.02 -17.86
CA ASP A 142 9.37 8.28 -19.02
C ASP A 142 9.15 7.05 -19.89
N ASN A 143 10.06 6.08 -19.84
CA ASN A 143 9.92 4.83 -20.58
C ASN A 143 9.16 3.76 -19.80
N ILE A 144 8.78 4.04 -18.58
CA ILE A 144 8.06 3.08 -17.76
C ILE A 144 6.57 3.26 -18.00
N GLN A 145 5.94 2.23 -18.53
CA GLN A 145 4.51 2.21 -18.75
C GLN A 145 3.76 1.94 -17.44
N LYS A 146 4.28 1.01 -16.63
CA LYS A 146 3.69 0.65 -15.36
C LYS A 146 4.77 0.11 -14.43
N ALA A 147 4.76 0.54 -13.18
CA ALA A 147 5.64 -0.01 -12.16
C ALA A 147 4.84 -0.18 -10.88
N VAL A 148 4.98 -1.35 -10.26
CA VAL A 148 4.27 -1.67 -9.00
C VAL A 148 5.25 -2.33 -8.04
N GLN A 149 5.00 -2.15 -6.76
CA GLN A 149 5.77 -2.86 -5.75
C GLN A 149 5.36 -4.33 -5.76
N GLU A 150 6.37 -5.20 -5.79
CA GLU A 150 6.13 -6.63 -5.64
C GLU A 150 6.21 -7.02 -4.17
N ILE A 151 5.51 -8.07 -3.89
CA ILE A 151 5.39 -8.56 -2.52
C ILE A 151 6.07 -9.91 -2.43
#